data_ff8c1b7388fa1f22606a4b4be3e34bc9
#
_entry.id   ff8c1b7388fa1f22606a4b4be3e34bc9
#
_cell.length_a   1.000
_cell.length_b   1.000
_cell.length_c   1.000
_cell.angle_alpha   90.00
_cell.angle_beta   90.00
_cell.angle_gamma   90.00
#
_symmetry.space_group_name_H-M   'P 1'
#
loop_
_entity.id
_entity.type
_entity.pdbx_description
1 polymer ?
#
loop_
_entity_poly.entity_id
_entity_poly.type
_entity_poly.pdbx_seq_one_letter_code
_entity_poly.pdbx_strand_id
1 'polypeptide(L)'
;HLAIVHGPPGTGKTTTLVQAIKALLQKDREKILVVAPSNAAVDLMSEKLSDEGLNVVRVGNPARVNERQMALTLDSKVAAHNSAKEIKRLRKQAAEYRDLAQKYKRNFGAAEREQRKALFAEARNLVREVEKTEQYIVDDILSKADVITATLVGASHYTERNLRYRTVVIDEAGQALEPACWIPILKAQKMVMAGDHQQLPPTIKSDAAAKELSM
;
A
#
# COMPACT_ATOMS: atom_id res chain seq x y z
N HIS A 1 -18.50 -10.60 -11.32
CA HIS A 1 -18.25 -10.49 -12.76
C HIS A 1 -16.76 -10.62 -13.06
N LEU A 2 -16.40 -11.38 -14.09
CA LEU A 2 -15.02 -11.62 -14.55
C LEU A 2 -14.89 -11.12 -16.00
N ALA A 3 -13.79 -10.40 -16.30
CA ALA A 3 -13.33 -10.09 -17.65
C ALA A 3 -11.87 -10.55 -17.80
N ILE A 4 -11.52 -11.04 -18.99
CA ILE A 4 -10.17 -11.50 -19.31
C ILE A 4 -9.65 -10.71 -20.50
N VAL A 5 -8.44 -10.15 -20.36
CA VAL A 5 -7.69 -9.49 -21.42
C VAL A 5 -6.50 -10.37 -21.76
N HIS A 6 -6.61 -11.13 -22.84
CA HIS A 6 -5.56 -12.05 -23.29
C HIS A 6 -4.79 -11.45 -24.46
N GLY A 7 -3.48 -11.67 -24.48
CA GLY A 7 -2.62 -11.32 -25.62
C GLY A 7 -1.14 -11.56 -25.35
N PRO A 8 -0.36 -11.87 -26.38
CA PRO A 8 1.09 -12.08 -26.26
C PRO A 8 1.84 -10.80 -25.86
N PRO A 9 3.16 -10.89 -25.56
CA PRO A 9 3.99 -9.73 -25.27
C PRO A 9 3.93 -8.69 -26.39
N GLY A 10 3.96 -7.41 -26.01
CA GLY A 10 4.01 -6.31 -26.99
C GLY A 10 2.67 -5.94 -27.66
N THR A 11 1.58 -6.66 -27.39
CA THR A 11 0.25 -6.38 -27.98
C THR A 11 -0.51 -5.21 -27.35
N GLY A 12 0.10 -4.50 -26.40
CA GLY A 12 -0.53 -3.34 -25.77
C GLY A 12 -1.49 -3.66 -24.61
N LYS A 13 -1.44 -4.86 -24.00
CA LYS A 13 -2.29 -5.24 -22.86
C LYS A 13 -2.31 -4.16 -21.77
N THR A 14 -1.14 -3.73 -21.31
CA THR A 14 -1.02 -2.71 -20.27
C THR A 14 -1.67 -1.39 -20.68
N THR A 15 -1.48 -0.96 -21.92
CA THR A 15 -2.10 0.27 -22.46
C THR A 15 -3.63 0.13 -22.50
N THR A 16 -4.12 -1.03 -22.96
CA THR A 16 -5.55 -1.34 -22.95
C THR A 16 -6.13 -1.32 -21.55
N LEU A 17 -5.43 -1.91 -20.57
CA LEU A 17 -5.85 -1.89 -19.16
C LEU A 17 -5.91 -0.47 -18.61
N VAL A 18 -4.91 0.36 -18.88
CA VAL A 18 -4.88 1.75 -18.43
C VAL A 18 -6.09 2.52 -18.96
N GLN A 19 -6.42 2.37 -20.25
CA GLN A 19 -7.59 3.01 -20.84
C GLN A 19 -8.91 2.44 -20.30
N ALA A 20 -8.99 1.12 -20.07
CA ALA A 20 -10.15 0.49 -19.45
C ALA A 20 -10.37 0.97 -18.00
N ILE A 21 -9.31 1.10 -17.21
CA ILE A 21 -9.36 1.63 -15.85
C ILE A 21 -9.88 3.07 -15.87
N LYS A 22 -9.34 3.91 -16.76
CA LYS A 22 -9.78 5.30 -16.94
C LYS A 22 -11.27 5.38 -17.30
N ALA A 23 -11.72 4.56 -18.23
CA ALA A 23 -13.14 4.50 -18.61
C ALA A 23 -14.05 4.02 -17.46
N LEU A 24 -13.61 3.03 -16.68
CA LEU A 24 -14.34 2.56 -15.50
C LEU A 24 -14.47 3.65 -14.43
N LEU A 25 -13.40 4.40 -14.15
CA LEU A 25 -13.41 5.51 -13.18
C LEU A 25 -14.34 6.65 -13.64
N GLN A 26 -14.37 6.96 -14.94
CA GLN A 26 -15.30 7.95 -15.49
C GLN A 26 -16.76 7.54 -15.33
N LYS A 27 -17.04 6.24 -15.48
CA LYS A 27 -18.39 5.70 -15.38
C LYS A 27 -18.87 5.55 -13.94
N ASP A 28 -18.08 4.86 -13.12
CA ASP A 28 -18.52 4.38 -11.80
C ASP A 28 -18.02 5.27 -10.66
N ARG A 29 -16.95 6.08 -10.87
CA ARG A 29 -16.27 6.95 -9.88
C ARG A 29 -15.88 6.22 -8.60
N GLU A 30 -15.69 4.90 -8.67
CA GLU A 30 -15.32 4.06 -7.54
C GLU A 30 -13.86 3.62 -7.66
N LYS A 31 -13.17 3.57 -6.52
CA LYS A 31 -11.75 3.15 -6.46
C LYS A 31 -11.52 1.80 -7.10
N ILE A 32 -10.41 1.71 -7.81
CA ILE A 32 -9.94 0.47 -8.43
C ILE A 32 -8.65 0.02 -7.74
N LEU A 33 -8.59 -1.27 -7.40
CA LEU A 33 -7.37 -1.93 -6.95
C LEU A 33 -6.67 -2.54 -8.17
N VAL A 34 -5.42 -2.19 -8.40
CA VAL A 34 -4.60 -2.77 -9.48
C VAL A 34 -3.44 -3.53 -8.84
N VAL A 35 -3.31 -4.80 -9.18
CA VAL A 35 -2.28 -5.66 -8.61
C VAL A 35 -1.52 -6.42 -9.68
N ALA A 36 -0.28 -6.79 -9.36
CA ALA A 36 0.55 -7.64 -10.19
C ALA A 36 1.44 -8.55 -9.33
N PRO A 37 1.99 -9.65 -9.89
CA PRO A 37 2.85 -10.56 -9.15
C PRO A 37 4.20 -9.94 -8.76
N SER A 38 4.72 -9.00 -9.53
CA SER A 38 6.03 -8.38 -9.29
C SER A 38 5.94 -6.88 -8.98
N ASN A 39 6.89 -6.36 -8.19
CA ASN A 39 7.03 -4.94 -7.93
C ASN A 39 7.26 -4.14 -9.24
N ALA A 40 8.06 -4.69 -10.16
CA ALA A 40 8.35 -4.00 -11.44
C ALA A 40 7.08 -3.80 -12.29
N ALA A 41 6.18 -4.78 -12.34
CA ALA A 41 4.91 -4.66 -13.03
C ALA A 41 3.97 -3.64 -12.35
N VAL A 42 3.92 -3.66 -11.01
CA VAL A 42 3.15 -2.66 -10.23
C VAL A 42 3.66 -1.25 -10.48
N ASP A 43 4.98 -1.06 -10.46
CA ASP A 43 5.61 0.25 -10.64
C ASP A 43 5.34 0.80 -12.05
N LEU A 44 5.48 -0.03 -13.08
CA LEU A 44 5.16 0.34 -14.47
C LEU A 44 3.68 0.73 -14.63
N MET A 45 2.77 -0.05 -14.03
CA MET A 45 1.34 0.25 -14.08
C MET A 45 1.03 1.55 -13.34
N SER A 46 1.65 1.77 -12.18
CA SER A 46 1.48 2.99 -11.39
C SER A 46 1.92 4.24 -12.15
N GLU A 47 3.06 4.19 -12.82
CA GLU A 47 3.55 5.29 -13.66
C GLU A 47 2.59 5.59 -14.81
N LYS A 48 2.18 4.56 -15.57
CA LYS A 48 1.27 4.74 -16.71
C LYS A 48 -0.09 5.30 -16.31
N LEU A 49 -0.64 4.86 -15.19
CA LEU A 49 -1.90 5.39 -14.66
C LEU A 49 -1.74 6.85 -14.21
N SER A 50 -0.61 7.18 -13.58
CA SER A 50 -0.28 8.55 -13.19
C SER A 50 -0.08 9.48 -14.40
N ASP A 51 0.55 8.99 -15.47
CA ASP A 51 0.73 9.74 -16.73
C ASP A 51 -0.61 10.08 -17.41
N GLU A 52 -1.65 9.27 -17.18
CA GLU A 52 -3.03 9.54 -17.60
C GLU A 52 -3.80 10.53 -16.68
N GLY A 53 -3.11 11.09 -15.68
CA GLY A 53 -3.67 12.08 -14.76
C GLY A 53 -4.49 11.51 -13.62
N LEU A 54 -4.41 10.20 -13.35
CA LEU A 54 -5.12 9.58 -12.23
C LEU A 54 -4.35 9.76 -10.93
N ASN A 55 -5.07 9.92 -9.82
CA ASN A 55 -4.48 9.95 -8.49
C ASN A 55 -4.15 8.54 -8.02
N VAL A 56 -2.92 8.11 -8.26
CA VAL A 56 -2.43 6.77 -7.93
C VAL A 56 -1.74 6.78 -6.57
N VAL A 57 -2.05 5.78 -5.75
CA VAL A 57 -1.33 5.48 -4.50
C VAL A 57 -0.74 4.08 -4.60
N ARG A 58 0.58 4.00 -4.55
CA ARG A 58 1.32 2.74 -4.57
C ARG A 58 1.59 2.29 -3.13
N VAL A 59 1.06 1.12 -2.76
CA VAL A 59 1.26 0.50 -1.44
C VAL A 59 2.40 -0.51 -1.49
N GLY A 60 3.34 -0.41 -0.54
CA GLY A 60 4.56 -1.21 -0.46
C GLY A 60 5.76 -0.56 -1.16
N ASN A 61 6.90 -1.24 -1.15
CA ASN A 61 8.17 -0.71 -1.65
C ASN A 61 8.30 -0.89 -3.16
N PRO A 62 8.76 0.14 -3.92
CA PRO A 62 9.03 0.02 -5.34
C PRO A 62 10.22 -0.91 -5.61
N ALA A 63 10.26 -1.50 -6.81
CA ALA A 63 11.36 -2.37 -7.25
C ALA A 63 12.66 -1.59 -7.44
N ARG A 64 12.54 -0.35 -7.89
CA ARG A 64 13.67 0.55 -8.13
C ARG A 64 13.41 1.88 -7.43
N VAL A 65 14.47 2.49 -6.92
CA VAL A 65 14.40 3.82 -6.31
C VAL A 65 14.61 4.86 -7.40
N ASN A 66 13.52 5.35 -8.00
CA ASN A 66 13.54 6.57 -8.79
C ASN A 66 12.54 7.59 -8.21
N GLU A 67 12.76 8.87 -8.45
CA GLU A 67 11.97 9.94 -7.85
C GLU A 67 10.48 9.86 -8.21
N ARG A 68 10.16 9.49 -9.46
CA ARG A 68 8.77 9.40 -9.94
C ARG A 68 8.02 8.26 -9.23
N GLN A 69 8.62 7.08 -9.14
CA GLN A 69 8.02 5.92 -8.45
C GLN A 69 7.89 6.18 -6.96
N MET A 70 8.93 6.78 -6.35
CA MET A 70 8.89 7.15 -4.94
C MET A 70 7.76 8.14 -4.63
N ALA A 71 7.53 9.13 -5.48
CA ALA A 71 6.45 10.11 -5.30
C ALA A 71 5.05 9.49 -5.29
N LEU A 72 4.86 8.34 -5.95
CA LEU A 72 3.59 7.61 -5.96
C LEU A 72 3.37 6.74 -4.72
N THR A 73 4.42 6.49 -3.93
CA THR A 73 4.30 5.62 -2.74
C THR A 73 3.47 6.27 -1.65
N LEU A 74 2.75 5.44 -0.90
CA LEU A 74 1.99 5.89 0.27
C LEU A 74 2.89 6.61 1.27
N ASP A 75 4.09 6.07 1.55
CA ASP A 75 5.03 6.65 2.51
C ASP A 75 5.48 8.06 2.11
N SER A 76 5.79 8.28 0.83
CA SER A 76 6.16 9.61 0.34
C SER A 76 4.99 10.60 0.40
N LYS A 77 3.78 10.15 0.08
CA LYS A 77 2.57 10.97 0.20
C LYS A 77 2.27 11.32 1.65
N VAL A 78 2.45 10.39 2.59
CA VAL A 78 2.33 10.65 4.03
C VAL A 78 3.38 11.68 4.48
N ALA A 79 4.63 11.53 4.04
CA ALA A 79 5.70 12.48 4.39
C ALA A 79 5.47 13.89 3.82
N ALA A 80 4.82 14.01 2.68
CA ALA A 80 4.47 15.28 2.03
C ALA A 80 3.15 15.90 2.53
N HIS A 81 2.38 15.18 3.34
CA HIS A 81 1.09 15.66 3.84
C HIS A 81 1.24 16.87 4.76
N ASN A 82 0.30 17.80 4.72
CA ASN A 82 0.34 19.04 5.51
C ASN A 82 0.51 18.79 7.02
N SER A 83 -0.13 17.73 7.55
CA SER A 83 -0.05 17.36 8.96
C SER A 83 1.25 16.61 9.34
N ALA A 84 2.16 16.32 8.40
CA ALA A 84 3.41 15.64 8.72
C ALA A 84 4.34 16.46 9.65
N LYS A 85 4.25 17.79 9.57
CA LYS A 85 4.98 18.70 10.48
C LYS A 85 4.49 18.56 11.92
N GLU A 86 3.18 18.39 12.12
CA GLU A 86 2.56 18.18 13.42
C GLU A 86 3.02 16.88 14.06
N ILE A 87 3.07 15.80 13.29
CA ILE A 87 3.61 14.51 13.76
C ILE A 87 5.04 14.66 14.26
N LYS A 88 5.90 15.36 13.51
CA LYS A 88 7.28 15.61 13.92
C LYS A 88 7.35 16.39 15.24
N ARG A 89 6.50 17.40 15.41
CA ARG A 89 6.40 18.17 16.65
C ARG A 89 5.98 17.30 17.84
N LEU A 90 4.91 16.54 17.70
CA LEU A 90 4.39 15.66 18.75
C LEU A 90 5.40 14.57 19.15
N ARG A 91 6.09 13.97 18.18
CA ARG A 91 7.15 12.99 18.44
C ARG A 91 8.30 13.60 19.23
N LYS A 92 8.71 14.83 18.89
CA LYS A 92 9.76 15.56 19.62
C LYS A 92 9.34 15.82 21.07
N GLN A 93 8.11 16.32 21.27
CA GLN A 93 7.56 16.55 22.62
C GLN A 93 7.49 15.24 23.44
N ALA A 94 7.03 14.15 22.84
CA ALA A 94 6.99 12.84 23.50
C ALA A 94 8.39 12.36 23.95
N ALA A 95 9.41 12.59 23.11
CA ALA A 95 10.80 12.29 23.47
C ALA A 95 11.29 13.16 24.63
N GLU A 96 11.04 14.47 24.60
CA GLU A 96 11.39 15.39 25.67
C GLU A 96 10.75 15.00 27.03
N TYR A 97 9.48 14.59 27.05
CA TYR A 97 8.84 14.10 28.27
C TYR A 97 9.45 12.78 28.77
N ARG A 98 9.85 11.88 27.88
CA ARG A 98 10.56 10.64 28.25
C ARG A 98 11.94 10.95 28.84
N ASP A 99 12.69 11.85 28.25
CA ASP A 99 14.01 12.26 28.72
C ASP A 99 13.91 12.94 30.08
N LEU A 100 12.92 13.81 30.30
CA LEU A 100 12.66 14.43 31.59
C LEU A 100 12.29 13.38 32.64
N ALA A 101 11.49 12.37 32.30
CA ALA A 101 11.12 11.28 33.20
C ALA A 101 12.30 10.37 33.57
N GLN A 102 13.33 10.26 32.68
CA GLN A 102 14.52 9.43 32.90
C GLN A 102 15.65 10.15 33.62
N LYS A 103 15.61 11.50 33.70
CA LYS A 103 16.68 12.26 34.39
C LYS A 103 16.85 11.76 35.80
N TYR A 104 18.11 11.40 36.13
CA TYR A 104 18.49 10.97 37.48
C TYR A 104 18.30 12.12 38.46
N LYS A 105 17.65 11.85 39.60
CA LYS A 105 17.57 12.77 40.76
C LYS A 105 18.21 12.10 41.99
N ARG A 106 19.04 12.84 42.68
CA ARG A 106 19.81 12.35 43.88
C ARG A 106 18.82 11.91 45.00
N ASN A 107 17.72 12.65 45.20
CA ASN A 107 16.69 12.34 46.16
C ASN A 107 15.42 11.90 45.41
N PHE A 108 15.08 10.61 45.46
CA PHE A 108 13.95 10.05 44.74
C PHE A 108 12.85 9.62 45.74
N GLY A 109 12.00 10.60 46.13
CA GLY A 109 10.89 10.42 47.07
C GLY A 109 9.56 10.06 46.38
N ALA A 110 8.48 10.10 47.16
CA ALA A 110 7.12 9.80 46.67
C ALA A 110 6.66 10.82 45.60
N ALA A 111 6.95 12.11 45.80
CA ALA A 111 6.58 13.19 44.90
C ALA A 111 7.27 13.03 43.54
N GLU A 112 8.57 12.69 43.52
CA GLU A 112 9.35 12.46 42.28
C GLU A 112 8.85 11.24 41.50
N ARG A 113 8.40 10.18 42.23
CA ARG A 113 7.80 9.00 41.57
C ARG A 113 6.50 9.37 40.87
N GLU A 114 5.65 10.16 41.52
CA GLU A 114 4.38 10.59 40.90
C GLU A 114 4.61 11.52 39.72
N GLN A 115 5.55 12.47 39.86
CA GLN A 115 5.93 13.33 38.73
C GLN A 115 6.47 12.53 37.54
N ARG A 116 7.34 11.54 37.79
CA ARG A 116 7.87 10.65 36.75
C ARG A 116 6.75 9.86 36.07
N LYS A 117 5.79 9.35 36.84
CA LYS A 117 4.64 8.62 36.32
C LYS A 117 3.76 9.52 35.45
N ALA A 118 3.53 10.76 35.85
CA ALA A 118 2.80 11.75 35.07
C ALA A 118 3.51 12.08 33.74
N LEU A 119 4.82 12.29 33.73
CA LEU A 119 5.59 12.54 32.52
C LEU A 119 5.54 11.36 31.54
N PHE A 120 5.64 10.13 32.03
CA PHE A 120 5.48 8.94 31.18
C PHE A 120 4.04 8.78 30.66
N ALA A 121 3.05 9.17 31.45
CA ALA A 121 1.65 9.15 30.99
C ALA A 121 1.44 10.17 29.86
N GLU A 122 1.99 11.38 29.99
CA GLU A 122 1.91 12.41 28.98
C GLU A 122 2.64 12.01 27.69
N ALA A 123 3.84 11.46 27.81
CA ALA A 123 4.57 10.92 26.65
C ALA A 123 3.76 9.83 25.89
N ARG A 124 3.06 8.96 26.65
CA ARG A 124 2.18 7.94 26.03
C ARG A 124 0.96 8.55 25.35
N ASN A 125 0.38 9.60 25.91
CA ASN A 125 -0.75 10.31 25.31
C ASN A 125 -0.33 10.93 23.97
N LEU A 126 0.82 11.60 23.92
CA LEU A 126 1.36 12.18 22.70
C LEU A 126 1.65 11.12 21.63
N VAL A 127 2.18 9.97 22.00
CA VAL A 127 2.40 8.86 21.05
C VAL A 127 1.07 8.37 20.48
N ARG A 128 0.02 8.23 21.29
CA ARG A 128 -1.31 7.85 20.80
C ARG A 128 -1.90 8.91 19.86
N GLU A 129 -1.64 10.18 20.13
CA GLU A 129 -2.06 11.29 19.24
C GLU A 129 -1.32 11.22 17.90
N VAL A 130 -0.02 10.93 17.91
CA VAL A 130 0.76 10.65 16.69
C VAL A 130 0.14 9.52 15.89
N GLU A 131 -0.12 8.37 16.52
CA GLU A 131 -0.73 7.20 15.85
C GLU A 131 -2.09 7.54 15.22
N LYS A 132 -2.94 8.29 15.91
CA LYS A 132 -4.23 8.74 15.38
C LYS A 132 -4.06 9.69 14.19
N THR A 133 -3.10 10.62 14.27
CA THR A 133 -2.83 11.57 13.18
C THR A 133 -2.25 10.86 11.97
N GLU A 134 -1.36 9.88 12.15
CA GLU A 134 -0.82 9.06 11.07
C GLU A 134 -1.92 8.26 10.38
N GLN A 135 -2.81 7.64 11.16
CA GLN A 135 -3.95 6.91 10.59
C GLN A 135 -4.87 7.84 9.80
N TYR A 136 -5.18 9.02 10.34
CA TYR A 136 -5.97 10.03 9.63
C TYR A 136 -5.34 10.42 8.29
N ILE A 137 -4.01 10.65 8.24
CA ILE A 137 -3.30 10.98 7.01
C ILE A 137 -3.41 9.84 5.98
N VAL A 138 -3.19 8.62 6.42
CA VAL A 138 -3.31 7.43 5.55
C VAL A 138 -4.74 7.34 4.99
N ASP A 139 -5.75 7.47 5.84
CA ASP A 139 -7.16 7.41 5.45
C ASP A 139 -7.51 8.54 4.47
N ASP A 140 -7.02 9.77 4.70
CA ASP A 140 -7.21 10.91 3.81
C ASP A 140 -6.59 10.67 2.42
N ILE A 141 -5.34 10.21 2.38
CA ILE A 141 -4.64 9.88 1.12
C ILE A 141 -5.37 8.77 0.36
N LEU A 142 -5.71 7.68 1.04
CA LEU A 142 -6.40 6.55 0.43
C LEU A 142 -7.83 6.92 0.03
N SER A 143 -8.50 7.83 0.76
CA SER A 143 -9.83 8.31 0.40
C SER A 143 -9.84 9.10 -0.90
N LYS A 144 -8.82 9.86 -1.19
CA LYS A 144 -8.66 10.70 -2.37
C LYS A 144 -8.08 9.97 -3.59
N ALA A 145 -7.55 8.77 -3.39
CA ALA A 145 -6.99 7.98 -4.49
C ALA A 145 -8.06 7.48 -5.44
N ASP A 146 -7.80 7.58 -6.74
CA ASP A 146 -8.61 6.94 -7.80
C ASP A 146 -8.22 5.47 -7.93
N VAL A 147 -6.91 5.20 -7.90
CA VAL A 147 -6.35 3.88 -8.05
C VAL A 147 -5.35 3.59 -6.94
N ILE A 148 -5.49 2.41 -6.34
CA ILE A 148 -4.49 1.86 -5.43
C ILE A 148 -3.76 0.75 -6.15
N THR A 149 -2.43 0.78 -6.12
CA THR A 149 -1.58 -0.24 -6.75
C THR A 149 -0.76 -0.96 -5.71
N ALA A 150 -0.67 -2.28 -5.82
CA ALA A 150 0.09 -3.13 -4.90
C ALA A 150 0.54 -4.43 -5.57
N THR A 151 1.47 -5.16 -4.96
CA THR A 151 1.64 -6.58 -5.32
C THR A 151 0.45 -7.39 -4.82
N LEU A 152 0.24 -8.59 -5.37
CA LEU A 152 -0.84 -9.50 -4.93
C LEU A 152 -0.85 -9.67 -3.40
N VAL A 153 0.32 -9.97 -2.83
CA VAL A 153 0.48 -10.12 -1.37
C VAL A 153 0.44 -8.75 -0.67
N GLY A 154 0.97 -7.71 -1.30
CA GLY A 154 0.92 -6.33 -0.79
C GLY A 154 -0.50 -5.81 -0.57
N ALA A 155 -1.48 -6.32 -1.30
CA ALA A 155 -2.90 -6.02 -1.09
C ALA A 155 -3.46 -6.52 0.27
N SER A 156 -2.70 -7.31 1.04
CA SER A 156 -3.02 -7.67 2.42
C SER A 156 -2.50 -6.66 3.46
N HIS A 157 -1.82 -5.59 3.04
CA HIS A 157 -1.23 -4.61 3.94
C HIS A 157 -2.27 -4.05 4.92
N TYR A 158 -1.83 -3.71 6.13
CA TYR A 158 -2.74 -3.27 7.21
C TYR A 158 -3.57 -2.03 6.83
N THR A 159 -3.02 -1.13 6.01
CA THR A 159 -3.71 0.07 5.53
C THR A 159 -4.88 -0.25 4.61
N GLU A 160 -4.87 -1.43 4.00
CA GLU A 160 -5.91 -1.88 3.07
C GLU A 160 -6.91 -2.86 3.68
N ARG A 161 -6.78 -3.22 4.96
CA ARG A 161 -7.63 -4.26 5.57
C ARG A 161 -9.12 -3.98 5.46
N ASN A 162 -9.53 -2.74 5.63
CA ASN A 162 -10.93 -2.34 5.63
C ASN A 162 -11.42 -1.78 4.29
N LEU A 163 -10.53 -1.66 3.29
CA LEU A 163 -10.92 -1.16 1.99
C LEU A 163 -11.67 -2.26 1.20
N ARG A 164 -12.69 -1.82 0.49
CA ARG A 164 -13.42 -2.64 -0.48
C ARG A 164 -13.44 -1.90 -1.81
N TYR A 165 -13.34 -2.66 -2.87
CA TYR A 165 -13.25 -2.13 -4.21
C TYR A 165 -14.41 -2.65 -5.05
N ARG A 166 -14.87 -1.87 -6.00
CA ARG A 166 -15.80 -2.38 -6.99
C ARG A 166 -15.10 -3.31 -7.97
N THR A 167 -13.90 -2.94 -8.38
CA THR A 167 -13.13 -3.67 -9.37
C THR A 167 -11.70 -3.88 -8.89
N VAL A 168 -11.21 -5.10 -9.04
CA VAL A 168 -9.79 -5.44 -8.99
C VAL A 168 -9.29 -5.75 -10.40
N VAL A 169 -8.12 -5.25 -10.73
CA VAL A 169 -7.40 -5.55 -11.97
C VAL A 169 -6.13 -6.29 -11.62
N ILE A 170 -5.94 -7.48 -12.16
CA ILE A 170 -4.72 -8.30 -11.98
C ILE A 170 -3.97 -8.28 -13.31
N ASP A 171 -2.86 -7.57 -13.36
CA ASP A 171 -1.95 -7.59 -14.52
C ASP A 171 -0.93 -8.71 -14.37
N GLU A 172 -0.40 -9.21 -15.50
CA GLU A 172 0.50 -10.37 -15.56
C GLU A 172 -0.06 -11.61 -14.83
N ALA A 173 -1.38 -11.84 -14.96
CA ALA A 173 -2.09 -12.89 -14.24
C ALA A 173 -1.57 -14.31 -14.57
N GLY A 174 -0.99 -14.55 -15.76
CA GLY A 174 -0.36 -15.80 -16.13
C GLY A 174 0.87 -16.15 -15.27
N GLN A 175 1.50 -15.15 -14.63
CA GLN A 175 2.64 -15.34 -13.73
C GLN A 175 2.24 -15.35 -12.25
N ALA A 176 0.95 -15.23 -11.94
CA ALA A 176 0.45 -15.14 -10.58
C ALA A 176 0.15 -16.52 -10.00
N LEU A 177 0.55 -16.72 -8.74
CA LEU A 177 0.14 -17.90 -7.97
C LEU A 177 -1.33 -17.73 -7.54
N GLU A 178 -2.14 -18.75 -7.76
CA GLU A 178 -3.58 -18.74 -7.42
C GLU A 178 -3.85 -18.31 -5.96
N PRO A 179 -3.16 -18.87 -4.93
CA PRO A 179 -3.41 -18.45 -3.55
C PRO A 179 -3.19 -16.95 -3.30
N ALA A 180 -2.22 -16.33 -3.99
CA ALA A 180 -1.96 -14.91 -3.87
C ALA A 180 -3.05 -14.06 -4.54
N CYS A 181 -3.68 -14.56 -5.60
CA CYS A 181 -4.77 -13.88 -6.30
C CYS A 181 -6.02 -13.74 -5.43
N TRP A 182 -6.29 -14.70 -4.55
CA TRP A 182 -7.47 -14.63 -3.67
C TRP A 182 -7.43 -13.44 -2.70
N ILE A 183 -6.25 -12.95 -2.33
CA ILE A 183 -6.09 -11.80 -1.43
C ILE A 183 -6.82 -10.57 -1.98
N PRO A 184 -6.52 -10.05 -3.20
CA PRO A 184 -7.21 -8.90 -3.76
C PRO A 184 -8.62 -9.25 -4.26
N ILE A 185 -8.88 -10.46 -4.75
CA ILE A 185 -10.18 -10.89 -5.26
C ILE A 185 -11.26 -10.79 -4.18
N LEU A 186 -10.97 -11.22 -2.96
CA LEU A 186 -11.90 -11.17 -1.84
C LEU A 186 -12.25 -9.75 -1.38
N LYS A 187 -11.54 -8.74 -1.88
CA LYS A 187 -11.79 -7.33 -1.60
C LYS A 187 -12.65 -6.62 -2.66
N ALA A 188 -13.00 -7.30 -3.76
CA ALA A 188 -13.66 -6.68 -4.90
C ALA A 188 -14.92 -7.43 -5.33
N GLN A 189 -15.83 -6.73 -6.04
CA GLN A 189 -17.07 -7.30 -6.59
C GLN A 189 -16.89 -7.75 -8.05
N LYS A 190 -15.96 -7.11 -8.78
CA LYS A 190 -15.64 -7.40 -10.17
C LYS A 190 -14.13 -7.63 -10.29
N MET A 191 -13.75 -8.48 -11.23
CA MET A 191 -12.36 -8.81 -11.51
C MET A 191 -12.07 -8.68 -13.00
N VAL A 192 -10.93 -8.07 -13.30
CA VAL A 192 -10.33 -8.05 -14.64
C VAL A 192 -8.97 -8.71 -14.51
N MET A 193 -8.72 -9.73 -15.31
CA MET A 193 -7.41 -10.40 -15.38
C MET A 193 -6.79 -10.14 -16.74
N ALA A 194 -5.53 -9.70 -16.75
CA ALA A 194 -4.77 -9.54 -17.97
C ALA A 194 -3.49 -10.37 -17.91
N GLY A 195 -3.16 -11.02 -19.00
CA GLY A 195 -1.97 -11.86 -19.05
C GLY A 195 -1.91 -12.69 -20.33
N ASP A 196 -0.96 -13.60 -20.32
CA ASP A 196 -0.76 -14.59 -21.38
C ASP A 196 -0.38 -15.91 -20.73
N HIS A 197 -1.23 -16.91 -20.90
CA HIS A 197 -1.01 -18.25 -20.33
C HIS A 197 0.08 -19.05 -21.08
N GLN A 198 0.54 -18.55 -22.24
CA GLN A 198 1.64 -19.15 -23.01
C GLN A 198 3.01 -18.56 -22.66
N GLN A 199 3.07 -17.59 -21.75
CA GLN A 199 4.32 -17.08 -21.18
C GLN A 199 4.80 -17.93 -20.00
N LEU A 200 5.95 -17.52 -19.43
CA LEU A 200 6.52 -18.23 -18.28
C LEU A 200 5.52 -18.36 -17.15
N PRO A 201 5.40 -19.58 -16.58
CA PRO A 201 4.53 -19.81 -15.42
C PRO A 201 5.06 -19.09 -14.18
N PRO A 202 4.28 -19.07 -13.08
CA PRO A 202 4.74 -18.57 -11.79
C PRO A 202 6.04 -19.23 -11.34
N THR A 203 6.94 -18.44 -10.74
CA THR A 203 8.20 -18.98 -10.21
C THR A 203 7.93 -19.85 -8.99
N ILE A 204 8.26 -21.15 -9.09
CA ILE A 204 8.15 -22.11 -8.00
C ILE A 204 9.50 -22.14 -7.27
N LYS A 205 9.50 -21.80 -5.99
CA LYS A 205 10.72 -21.74 -5.16
C LYS A 205 11.00 -23.02 -4.39
N SER A 206 10.04 -23.94 -4.33
CA SER A 206 10.16 -25.23 -3.62
C SER A 206 10.39 -26.36 -4.59
N ASP A 207 11.49 -27.11 -4.43
CA ASP A 207 11.80 -28.28 -5.26
C ASP A 207 10.74 -29.38 -5.11
N ALA A 208 10.13 -29.51 -3.93
CA ALA A 208 9.05 -30.47 -3.71
C ALA A 208 7.79 -30.09 -4.52
N ALA A 209 7.37 -28.82 -4.48
CA ALA A 209 6.24 -28.35 -5.25
C ALA A 209 6.49 -28.40 -6.77
N ALA A 210 7.73 -28.15 -7.21
CA ALA A 210 8.12 -28.25 -8.62
C ALA A 210 7.97 -29.70 -9.14
N LYS A 211 8.28 -30.71 -8.32
CA LYS A 211 8.12 -32.11 -8.67
C LYS A 211 6.66 -32.52 -8.76
N GLU A 212 5.79 -32.06 -7.87
CA GLU A 212 4.35 -32.38 -7.91
C GLU A 212 3.64 -31.75 -9.12
N LEU A 213 4.09 -30.60 -9.60
CA LEU A 213 3.50 -29.93 -10.76
C LEU A 213 4.05 -30.41 -12.11
N SER A 214 5.09 -31.25 -12.10
CA SER A 214 5.68 -31.87 -13.30
C SER A 214 5.14 -33.27 -13.63
N MET A 215 4.23 -33.78 -12.81
CA MET A 215 3.47 -35.02 -13.04
C MET A 215 2.11 -34.67 -13.68
#